data_8553f5591d178d1d67482deb7819df7a
#
_entry.id   8553f5591d178d1d67482deb7819df7a
#
_cell.length_a   1.000
_cell.length_b   1.000
_cell.length_c   1.000
_cell.angle_alpha   90.00
_cell.angle_beta   90.00
_cell.angle_gamma   90.00
#
_symmetry.space_group_name_H-M   'P 1'
#
loop_
_entity.id
_entity.type
_entity.pdbx_description
1 polymer ?
#
loop_
_entity_poly.entity_id
_entity_poly.type
_entity_poly.pdbx_seq_one_letter_code
_entity_poly.pdbx_strand_id
1 'polypeptide(L)'
;MKTDRKIRFGVIGCGLMGREFAAAAARWCQLAADIPTPEIIGVCDVKEEVASSFAANLPSAKYVTTDYRELLAAPDIDAIYCAVPHNLHEKLYIDIINAGKHLLGEKPFGIDRAANENILAAVAAHPEVTVRCSSEFPYYPACQELIRRIEAGQFGKIIEVRSSFCHSSDLDVNKPINWKRMIEYNGEYGCMGDLGLHTQHIPFRMGWVPTDVYANLTKTVKVRPDGRGNTVPCLTWDNATLSCRVRDKDGDLFPMIIETKRICPGATNDWSIEVDGLSLSARFSTKDPNAFFYTEPFGREQAWCRVDIGSKPMIPTVTGSIFGFGFTDAILQMWAAFICEVCSIPVAFGCIRPEETALSHRLQTAALISHKERRAVEL
;
A
#
# COMPACT_ATOMS: atom_id res chain seq x y z
N MET A 1 6.26 -11.28 30.02
CA MET A 1 7.60 -11.25 29.40
C MET A 1 7.36 -11.21 27.89
N LYS A 2 8.09 -10.40 27.12
CA LYS A 2 8.00 -10.46 25.66
C LYS A 2 8.52 -11.81 25.18
N THR A 3 7.92 -12.35 24.12
CA THR A 3 8.37 -13.60 23.49
C THR A 3 9.79 -13.46 22.94
N ASP A 4 10.63 -14.48 23.15
CA ASP A 4 11.96 -14.54 22.49
C ASP A 4 11.88 -15.02 21.03
N ARG A 5 10.66 -15.28 20.53
CA ARG A 5 10.45 -15.72 19.16
C ARG A 5 10.83 -14.63 18.16
N LYS A 6 11.60 -14.99 17.16
CA LYS A 6 12.01 -14.15 16.06
C LYS A 6 11.41 -14.64 14.75
N ILE A 7 11.09 -13.72 13.86
CA ILE A 7 10.82 -14.00 12.45
C ILE A 7 11.99 -13.42 11.65
N ARG A 8 12.69 -14.28 10.94
CA ARG A 8 13.92 -13.94 10.21
C ARG A 8 13.58 -13.57 8.78
N PHE A 9 13.97 -12.37 8.41
CA PHE A 9 13.63 -11.78 7.10
C PHE A 9 14.83 -11.74 6.16
N GLY A 10 14.55 -12.04 4.88
CA GLY A 10 15.32 -11.56 3.75
C GLY A 10 14.66 -10.31 3.16
N VAL A 11 15.46 -9.33 2.75
CA VAL A 11 15.02 -8.13 2.03
C VAL A 11 15.55 -8.19 0.60
N ILE A 12 14.65 -8.17 -0.39
CA ILE A 12 14.98 -8.10 -1.81
C ILE A 12 14.59 -6.72 -2.32
N GLY A 13 15.60 -5.93 -2.74
CA GLY A 13 15.46 -4.52 -3.08
C GLY A 13 15.82 -3.61 -1.90
N CYS A 14 17.09 -3.17 -1.87
CA CYS A 14 17.68 -2.34 -0.81
C CYS A 14 17.54 -0.84 -1.08
N GLY A 15 16.53 -0.45 -1.86
CA GLY A 15 16.18 0.94 -2.19
C GLY A 15 15.45 1.66 -1.06
N LEU A 16 14.64 2.67 -1.42
CA LEU A 16 13.92 3.52 -0.47
C LEU A 16 13.03 2.68 0.48
N MET A 17 12.16 1.83 -0.07
CA MET A 17 11.21 1.05 0.75
C MET A 17 11.91 -0.03 1.58
N GLY A 18 12.96 -0.68 1.06
CA GLY A 18 13.78 -1.60 1.86
C GLY A 18 14.39 -0.92 3.08
N ARG A 19 14.84 0.34 2.95
CA ARG A 19 15.40 1.13 4.06
C ARG A 19 14.33 1.55 5.07
N GLU A 20 13.15 1.95 4.62
CA GLU A 20 12.00 2.26 5.50
C GLU A 20 11.56 1.00 6.28
N PHE A 21 11.54 -0.16 5.64
CA PHE A 21 11.25 -1.43 6.28
C PHE A 21 12.28 -1.75 7.38
N ALA A 22 13.58 -1.60 7.09
CA ALA A 22 14.64 -1.82 8.08
C ALA A 22 14.58 -0.81 9.24
N ALA A 23 14.27 0.47 8.95
CA ALA A 23 14.08 1.49 9.98
C ALA A 23 12.91 1.15 10.92
N ALA A 24 11.81 0.62 10.38
CA ALA A 24 10.69 0.14 11.19
C ALA A 24 11.10 -1.05 12.09
N ALA A 25 11.90 -2.00 11.57
CA ALA A 25 12.44 -3.09 12.38
C ALA A 25 13.28 -2.60 13.56
N ALA A 26 14.14 -1.63 13.33
CA ALA A 26 14.97 -1.04 14.38
C ALA A 26 14.16 -0.39 15.50
N ARG A 27 12.92 0.04 15.20
CA ARG A 27 11.98 0.67 16.14
C ARG A 27 11.06 -0.34 16.86
N TRP A 28 11.25 -1.63 16.68
CA TRP A 28 10.40 -2.67 17.28
C TRP A 28 10.30 -2.60 18.80
N CYS A 29 11.34 -2.07 19.45
CA CYS A 29 11.34 -1.82 20.89
C CYS A 29 10.25 -0.87 21.36
N GLN A 30 9.65 -0.07 20.47
CA GLN A 30 8.53 0.81 20.82
C GLN A 30 7.20 0.06 21.01
N LEU A 31 7.03 -1.13 20.44
CA LEU A 31 5.79 -1.89 20.57
C LEU A 31 5.65 -2.47 21.97
N ALA A 32 4.49 -2.25 22.58
CA ALA A 32 4.17 -2.77 23.90
C ALA A 32 3.56 -4.20 23.87
N ALA A 33 3.12 -4.65 22.68
CA ALA A 33 2.52 -5.97 22.51
C ALA A 33 3.58 -7.10 22.57
N ASP A 34 3.11 -8.29 22.99
CA ASP A 34 3.90 -9.51 22.98
C ASP A 34 3.78 -10.20 21.62
N ILE A 35 4.54 -9.72 20.65
CA ILE A 35 4.60 -10.23 19.28
C ILE A 35 6.05 -10.54 18.91
N PRO A 36 6.28 -11.55 18.03
CA PRO A 36 7.62 -11.91 17.61
C PRO A 36 8.40 -10.73 17.01
N THR A 37 9.70 -10.71 17.26
CA THR A 37 10.59 -9.64 16.79
C THR A 37 11.09 -9.96 15.38
N PRO A 38 11.03 -9.02 14.42
CA PRO A 38 11.69 -9.20 13.12
C PRO A 38 13.21 -9.11 13.26
N GLU A 39 13.90 -9.98 12.54
CA GLU A 39 15.36 -9.95 12.42
C GLU A 39 15.73 -10.02 10.94
N ILE A 40 16.29 -8.97 10.38
CA ILE A 40 16.76 -8.96 8.99
C ILE A 40 18.12 -9.63 8.93
N ILE A 41 18.15 -10.87 8.43
CA ILE A 41 19.39 -11.65 8.33
C ILE A 41 19.92 -11.79 6.90
N GLY A 42 19.11 -11.40 5.89
CA GLY A 42 19.49 -11.47 4.49
C GLY A 42 19.12 -10.22 3.73
N VAL A 43 19.99 -9.77 2.83
CA VAL A 43 19.75 -8.62 1.96
C VAL A 43 20.23 -8.94 0.55
N CYS A 44 19.43 -8.52 -0.45
CA CYS A 44 19.73 -8.72 -1.85
C CYS A 44 19.38 -7.46 -2.66
N ASP A 45 20.32 -7.02 -3.47
CA ASP A 45 20.09 -6.01 -4.51
C ASP A 45 20.94 -6.35 -5.74
N VAL A 46 20.46 -6.06 -6.94
CA VAL A 46 21.21 -6.30 -8.19
C VAL A 46 22.53 -5.51 -8.25
N LYS A 47 22.67 -4.48 -7.43
CA LYS A 47 23.90 -3.69 -7.26
C LYS A 47 24.57 -4.06 -5.95
N GLU A 48 25.74 -4.67 -6.04
CA GLU A 48 26.51 -5.12 -4.88
C GLU A 48 26.82 -4.00 -3.88
N GLU A 49 27.16 -2.80 -4.38
CA GLU A 49 27.40 -1.63 -3.54
C GLU A 49 26.17 -1.20 -2.74
N VAL A 50 24.95 -1.38 -3.30
CA VAL A 50 23.69 -1.06 -2.61
C VAL A 50 23.40 -2.09 -1.53
N ALA A 51 23.54 -3.38 -1.83
CA ALA A 51 23.36 -4.47 -0.85
C ALA A 51 24.35 -4.33 0.31
N SER A 52 25.63 -4.12 0.02
CA SER A 52 26.70 -3.98 1.02
C SER A 52 26.50 -2.74 1.90
N SER A 53 26.16 -1.58 1.30
CA SER A 53 25.85 -0.34 2.04
C SER A 53 24.63 -0.49 2.93
N PHE A 54 23.64 -1.28 2.51
CA PHE A 54 22.47 -1.55 3.32
C PHE A 54 22.81 -2.48 4.49
N ALA A 55 23.52 -3.56 4.23
CA ALA A 55 23.96 -4.53 5.22
C ALA A 55 24.84 -3.91 6.32
N ALA A 56 25.67 -2.91 5.98
CA ALA A 56 26.54 -2.22 6.94
C ALA A 56 25.75 -1.56 8.12
N ASN A 57 24.46 -1.30 7.94
CA ASN A 57 23.58 -0.78 8.99
C ASN A 57 22.77 -1.86 9.71
N LEU A 58 23.00 -3.14 9.41
CA LEU A 58 22.24 -4.27 9.94
C LEU A 58 23.19 -5.29 10.57
N PRO A 59 23.48 -5.17 11.87
CA PRO A 59 24.41 -6.12 12.56
C PRO A 59 24.00 -7.59 12.47
N SER A 60 22.70 -7.85 12.21
CA SER A 60 22.14 -9.19 12.03
C SER A 60 22.31 -9.75 10.61
N ALA A 61 22.74 -8.95 9.63
CA ALA A 61 22.90 -9.38 8.25
C ALA A 61 23.95 -10.49 8.12
N LYS A 62 23.49 -11.66 7.70
CA LYS A 62 24.29 -12.88 7.52
C LYS A 62 24.52 -13.17 6.05
N TYR A 63 23.50 -12.88 5.23
CA TYR A 63 23.52 -13.05 3.79
C TYR A 63 23.49 -11.68 3.11
N VAL A 64 24.54 -11.40 2.30
CA VAL A 64 24.63 -10.19 1.48
C VAL A 64 24.94 -10.64 0.06
N THR A 65 23.98 -10.48 -0.86
CA THR A 65 24.09 -11.10 -2.18
C THR A 65 23.46 -10.25 -3.27
N THR A 66 23.83 -10.53 -4.53
CA THR A 66 23.15 -10.00 -5.73
C THR A 66 22.20 -11.04 -6.35
N ASP A 67 22.16 -12.26 -5.85
CA ASP A 67 21.27 -13.32 -6.30
C ASP A 67 20.24 -13.66 -5.21
N TYR A 68 18.99 -13.21 -5.40
CA TYR A 68 17.90 -13.46 -4.44
C TYR A 68 17.64 -14.95 -4.18
N ARG A 69 18.02 -15.86 -5.09
CA ARG A 69 17.85 -17.30 -4.91
C ARG A 69 18.65 -17.84 -3.74
N GLU A 70 19.77 -17.20 -3.38
CA GLU A 70 20.52 -17.56 -2.19
C GLU A 70 19.73 -17.30 -0.91
N LEU A 71 18.94 -16.21 -0.87
CA LEU A 71 18.03 -15.94 0.25
C LEU A 71 16.88 -16.95 0.30
N LEU A 72 16.35 -17.37 -0.85
CA LEU A 72 15.29 -18.37 -0.91
C LEU A 72 15.76 -19.76 -0.49
N ALA A 73 17.01 -20.11 -0.81
CA ALA A 73 17.64 -21.39 -0.41
C ALA A 73 18.07 -21.42 1.07
N ALA A 74 18.16 -20.26 1.73
CA ALA A 74 18.59 -20.18 3.13
C ALA A 74 17.52 -20.78 4.07
N PRO A 75 17.82 -21.84 4.82
CA PRO A 75 16.83 -22.53 5.66
C PRO A 75 16.43 -21.73 6.89
N ASP A 76 17.23 -20.74 7.27
CA ASP A 76 17.01 -19.89 8.43
C ASP A 76 16.34 -18.55 8.07
N ILE A 77 15.87 -18.34 6.84
CA ILE A 77 14.98 -17.23 6.47
C ILE A 77 13.55 -17.75 6.48
N ASP A 78 12.69 -17.09 7.25
CA ASP A 78 11.26 -17.44 7.41
C ASP A 78 10.37 -16.66 6.43
N ALA A 79 10.70 -15.40 6.17
CA ALA A 79 9.90 -14.49 5.37
C ALA A 79 10.75 -13.57 4.48
N ILE A 80 10.17 -13.11 3.39
CA ILE A 80 10.80 -12.15 2.49
C ILE A 80 9.95 -10.86 2.44
N TYR A 81 10.63 -9.71 2.59
CA TYR A 81 10.12 -8.44 2.12
C TYR A 81 10.69 -8.13 0.73
N CYS A 82 9.81 -7.92 -0.26
CA CYS A 82 10.23 -7.72 -1.65
C CYS A 82 9.78 -6.35 -2.17
N ALA A 83 10.75 -5.46 -2.44
CA ALA A 83 10.57 -4.06 -2.82
C ALA A 83 11.34 -3.72 -4.11
N VAL A 84 10.91 -4.30 -5.21
CA VAL A 84 11.52 -4.18 -6.54
C VAL A 84 10.60 -3.46 -7.53
N PRO A 85 11.06 -3.06 -8.74
CA PRO A 85 10.19 -2.55 -9.80
C PRO A 85 9.09 -3.54 -10.19
N HIS A 86 7.94 -3.02 -10.66
CA HIS A 86 6.69 -3.78 -10.86
C HIS A 86 6.82 -4.94 -11.85
N ASN A 87 7.67 -4.79 -12.88
CA ASN A 87 7.91 -5.83 -13.88
C ASN A 87 8.60 -7.08 -13.32
N LEU A 88 9.17 -7.00 -12.12
CA LEU A 88 9.83 -8.13 -11.46
C LEU A 88 8.91 -8.85 -10.46
N HIS A 89 7.75 -8.28 -10.12
CA HIS A 89 6.86 -8.81 -9.09
C HIS A 89 6.41 -10.24 -9.41
N GLU A 90 5.94 -10.49 -10.63
CA GLU A 90 5.43 -11.83 -11.02
C GLU A 90 6.48 -12.91 -10.72
N LYS A 91 7.65 -12.78 -11.34
CA LYS A 91 8.70 -13.79 -11.19
C LYS A 91 9.15 -13.96 -9.75
N LEU A 92 9.50 -12.85 -9.07
CA LEU A 92 10.07 -12.94 -7.74
C LEU A 92 9.04 -13.42 -6.72
N TYR A 93 7.79 -12.95 -6.80
CA TYR A 93 6.75 -13.37 -5.85
C TYR A 93 6.43 -14.85 -5.99
N ILE A 94 6.31 -15.36 -7.23
CA ILE A 94 6.12 -16.78 -7.49
C ILE A 94 7.30 -17.61 -6.97
N ASP A 95 8.52 -17.18 -7.22
CA ASP A 95 9.72 -17.90 -6.75
C ASP A 95 9.80 -17.92 -5.20
N ILE A 96 9.45 -16.81 -4.54
CA ILE A 96 9.41 -16.71 -3.06
C ILE A 96 8.36 -17.64 -2.48
N ILE A 97 7.15 -17.63 -3.05
CA ILE A 97 6.03 -18.47 -2.62
C ILE A 97 6.37 -19.95 -2.80
N ASN A 98 6.89 -20.33 -3.97
CA ASN A 98 7.30 -21.70 -4.28
C ASN A 98 8.45 -22.20 -3.39
N ALA A 99 9.28 -21.28 -2.87
CA ALA A 99 10.33 -21.61 -1.89
C ALA A 99 9.79 -21.79 -0.45
N GLY A 100 8.47 -21.67 -0.26
CA GLY A 100 7.82 -21.82 1.05
C GLY A 100 8.10 -20.65 2.01
N LYS A 101 8.50 -19.47 1.51
CA LYS A 101 8.77 -18.31 2.34
C LYS A 101 7.53 -17.42 2.42
N HIS A 102 7.18 -16.95 3.63
CA HIS A 102 6.14 -15.92 3.77
C HIS A 102 6.55 -14.67 3.01
N LEU A 103 5.59 -13.96 2.39
CA LEU A 103 5.86 -12.82 1.53
C LEU A 103 5.06 -11.58 1.99
N LEU A 104 5.78 -10.50 2.29
CA LEU A 104 5.25 -9.14 2.24
C LEU A 104 5.79 -8.49 0.97
N GLY A 105 4.98 -8.42 -0.08
CA GLY A 105 5.34 -7.85 -1.37
C GLY A 105 4.88 -6.40 -1.52
N GLU A 106 5.63 -5.60 -2.28
CA GLU A 106 5.20 -4.25 -2.63
C GLU A 106 4.07 -4.26 -3.68
N LYS A 107 3.26 -3.19 -3.63
CA LYS A 107 2.20 -2.95 -4.62
C LYS A 107 2.83 -2.59 -6.00
N PRO A 108 2.12 -2.83 -7.12
CA PRO A 108 0.70 -3.22 -7.27
C PRO A 108 0.42 -4.71 -7.18
N PHE A 109 1.38 -5.54 -6.86
CA PHE A 109 1.29 -6.99 -6.76
C PHE A 109 1.12 -7.68 -8.13
N GLY A 110 2.03 -7.34 -9.01
CA GLY A 110 2.04 -7.68 -10.44
C GLY A 110 2.03 -6.42 -11.31
N ILE A 111 2.66 -6.45 -12.47
CA ILE A 111 2.73 -5.29 -13.38
C ILE A 111 1.39 -5.03 -14.09
N ASP A 112 0.61 -6.10 -14.29
CA ASP A 112 -0.69 -6.11 -14.93
C ASP A 112 -1.58 -7.23 -14.36
N ARG A 113 -2.78 -7.37 -14.91
CA ARG A 113 -3.75 -8.37 -14.46
C ARG A 113 -3.25 -9.79 -14.68
N ALA A 114 -2.60 -10.10 -15.81
CA ALA A 114 -2.10 -11.44 -16.09
C ALA A 114 -1.01 -11.87 -15.10
N ALA A 115 -0.05 -10.96 -14.83
CA ALA A 115 0.97 -11.17 -13.81
C ALA A 115 0.37 -11.39 -12.41
N ASN A 116 -0.68 -10.63 -12.05
CA ASN A 116 -1.38 -10.81 -10.79
C ASN A 116 -2.07 -12.19 -10.73
N GLU A 117 -2.79 -12.58 -11.77
CA GLU A 117 -3.46 -13.90 -11.84
C GLU A 117 -2.46 -15.05 -11.68
N ASN A 118 -1.26 -14.96 -12.27
CA ASN A 118 -0.19 -15.95 -12.11
C ASN A 118 0.35 -15.98 -10.66
N ILE A 119 0.53 -14.84 -10.02
CA ILE A 119 0.92 -14.78 -8.60
C ILE A 119 -0.16 -15.43 -7.73
N LEU A 120 -1.44 -15.14 -7.99
CA LEU A 120 -2.57 -15.71 -7.24
C LEU A 120 -2.67 -17.23 -7.40
N ALA A 121 -2.32 -17.76 -8.58
CA ALA A 121 -2.24 -19.20 -8.79
C ALA A 121 -1.16 -19.84 -7.91
N ALA A 122 0.01 -19.19 -7.76
CA ALA A 122 1.05 -19.65 -6.85
C ALA A 122 0.59 -19.57 -5.37
N VAL A 123 -0.10 -18.50 -4.97
CA VAL A 123 -0.70 -18.37 -3.62
C VAL A 123 -1.67 -19.52 -3.35
N ALA A 124 -2.53 -19.84 -4.29
CA ALA A 124 -3.51 -20.93 -4.14
C ALA A 124 -2.85 -22.31 -4.03
N ALA A 125 -1.68 -22.51 -4.66
CA ALA A 125 -0.92 -23.75 -4.58
C ALA A 125 -0.16 -23.92 -3.25
N HIS A 126 0.06 -22.82 -2.49
CA HIS A 126 0.84 -22.78 -1.25
C HIS A 126 0.05 -22.14 -0.09
N PRO A 127 -1.05 -22.77 0.38
CA PRO A 127 -1.90 -22.20 1.43
C PRO A 127 -1.20 -22.08 2.79
N GLU A 128 -0.09 -22.78 2.99
CA GLU A 128 0.76 -22.70 4.20
C GLU A 128 1.58 -21.40 4.24
N VAL A 129 1.74 -20.71 3.13
CA VAL A 129 2.52 -19.48 3.02
C VAL A 129 1.62 -18.26 3.23
N THR A 130 1.96 -17.42 4.20
CA THR A 130 1.29 -16.12 4.35
C THR A 130 1.80 -15.15 3.31
N VAL A 131 0.94 -14.75 2.40
CA VAL A 131 1.25 -13.79 1.32
C VAL A 131 0.40 -12.54 1.50
N ARG A 132 1.04 -11.38 1.57
CA ARG A 132 0.38 -10.07 1.75
C ARG A 132 1.05 -9.02 0.87
N CYS A 133 0.28 -7.97 0.58
CA CYS A 133 0.80 -6.79 -0.10
C CYS A 133 0.84 -5.59 0.85
N SER A 134 1.85 -4.73 0.71
CA SER A 134 2.06 -3.58 1.59
C SER A 134 1.09 -2.44 1.30
N SER A 135 0.58 -1.83 2.37
CA SER A 135 -0.13 -0.53 2.34
C SER A 135 -0.23 0.02 3.77
N GLU A 136 0.50 1.06 4.06
CA GLU A 136 0.70 1.60 5.41
C GLU A 136 -0.39 2.60 5.86
N PHE A 137 -1.10 3.27 4.95
CA PHE A 137 -2.04 4.34 5.30
C PHE A 137 -3.20 3.94 6.23
N PRO A 138 -3.78 2.74 6.13
CA PRO A 138 -4.84 2.33 7.06
C PRO A 138 -4.40 2.29 8.52
N TYR A 139 -3.10 2.22 8.80
CA TYR A 139 -2.56 2.12 10.16
C TYR A 139 -2.42 3.45 10.88
N TYR A 140 -2.70 4.57 10.23
CA TYR A 140 -2.83 5.85 10.93
C TYR A 140 -3.98 5.79 11.96
N PRO A 141 -3.80 6.37 13.17
CA PRO A 141 -4.81 6.31 14.23
C PRO A 141 -6.19 6.79 13.81
N ALA A 142 -6.26 7.86 13.00
CA ALA A 142 -7.52 8.36 12.48
C ALA A 142 -8.18 7.40 11.45
N CYS A 143 -7.38 6.67 10.66
CA CYS A 143 -7.90 5.60 9.80
C CYS A 143 -8.45 4.44 10.62
N GLN A 144 -7.78 4.05 11.69
CA GLN A 144 -8.28 3.01 12.61
C GLN A 144 -9.59 3.42 13.26
N GLU A 145 -9.74 4.68 13.63
CA GLU A 145 -11.02 5.22 14.14
C GLU A 145 -12.12 5.21 13.06
N LEU A 146 -11.78 5.60 11.83
CA LEU A 146 -12.70 5.52 10.68
C LEU A 146 -13.19 4.09 10.47
N ILE A 147 -12.26 3.13 10.37
CA ILE A 147 -12.55 1.71 10.18
C ILE A 147 -13.49 1.20 11.29
N ARG A 148 -13.15 1.47 12.56
CA ARG A 148 -13.97 1.07 13.71
C ARG A 148 -15.38 1.62 13.63
N ARG A 149 -15.57 2.86 13.20
CA ARG A 149 -16.90 3.48 13.04
C ARG A 149 -17.69 2.89 11.88
N ILE A 150 -17.02 2.53 10.78
CA ILE A 150 -17.65 1.83 9.65
C ILE A 150 -18.13 0.45 10.09
N GLU A 151 -17.27 -0.33 10.73
CA GLU A 151 -17.59 -1.68 11.23
C GLU A 151 -18.71 -1.65 12.29
N ALA A 152 -18.79 -0.61 13.10
CA ALA A 152 -19.86 -0.38 14.06
C ALA A 152 -21.18 0.12 13.42
N GLY A 153 -21.25 0.30 12.11
CA GLY A 153 -22.43 0.75 11.38
C GLY A 153 -22.84 2.20 11.65
N GLN A 154 -21.94 3.04 12.20
CA GLN A 154 -22.28 4.40 12.64
C GLN A 154 -22.63 5.35 11.48
N PHE A 155 -22.15 5.05 10.27
CA PHE A 155 -22.46 5.84 9.07
C PHE A 155 -23.91 5.67 8.60
N GLY A 156 -24.60 4.59 9.00
CA GLY A 156 -25.84 4.20 8.38
C GLY A 156 -25.61 3.81 6.92
N LYS A 157 -26.55 4.16 6.04
CA LYS A 157 -26.38 3.94 4.60
C LYS A 157 -25.31 4.86 4.04
N ILE A 158 -24.34 4.29 3.32
CA ILE A 158 -23.28 5.04 2.66
C ILE A 158 -23.86 5.82 1.47
N ILE A 159 -23.49 7.08 1.37
CA ILE A 159 -23.88 7.99 0.29
C ILE A 159 -22.80 8.05 -0.79
N GLU A 160 -21.55 8.27 -0.37
CA GLU A 160 -20.40 8.39 -1.25
C GLU A 160 -19.10 8.09 -0.50
N VAL A 161 -18.10 7.62 -1.22
CA VAL A 161 -16.72 7.47 -0.72
C VAL A 161 -15.75 8.19 -1.65
N ARG A 162 -14.82 8.95 -1.10
CA ARG A 162 -13.70 9.56 -1.85
C ARG A 162 -12.39 9.11 -1.25
N SER A 163 -11.49 8.62 -2.08
CA SER A 163 -10.14 8.24 -1.65
C SER A 163 -9.10 8.75 -2.63
N SER A 164 -8.03 9.34 -2.13
CA SER A 164 -7.00 9.90 -2.99
C SER A 164 -5.60 9.63 -2.47
N PHE A 165 -4.65 9.51 -3.42
CA PHE A 165 -3.23 9.52 -3.13
C PHE A 165 -2.50 10.37 -4.17
N CYS A 166 -1.97 11.50 -3.71
CA CYS A 166 -1.44 12.55 -4.55
C CYS A 166 0.02 12.89 -4.21
N HIS A 167 0.83 13.02 -5.24
CA HIS A 167 2.24 13.44 -5.18
C HIS A 167 2.51 14.64 -6.07
N SER A 168 3.54 15.41 -5.73
CA SER A 168 4.20 16.40 -6.60
C SER A 168 5.56 15.92 -7.12
N SER A 169 5.90 14.65 -6.91
CA SER A 169 7.24 14.12 -7.19
C SER A 169 7.69 14.19 -8.64
N ASP A 170 6.73 14.31 -9.58
CA ASP A 170 6.97 14.41 -11.01
C ASP A 170 6.61 15.78 -11.60
N LEU A 171 6.39 16.79 -10.74
CA LEU A 171 6.04 18.15 -11.15
C LEU A 171 7.19 18.86 -11.90
N ASP A 172 8.44 18.65 -11.44
CA ASP A 172 9.62 19.19 -12.14
C ASP A 172 9.83 18.44 -13.46
N VAL A 173 9.57 19.12 -14.57
CA VAL A 173 9.70 18.57 -15.92
C VAL A 173 11.16 18.31 -16.34
N ASN A 174 12.14 18.95 -15.68
CA ASN A 174 13.56 18.79 -15.93
C ASN A 174 14.18 17.61 -15.18
N LYS A 175 13.42 17.03 -14.26
CA LYS A 175 13.86 15.82 -13.55
C LYS A 175 14.08 14.67 -14.54
N PRO A 176 15.24 13.99 -14.50
CA PRO A 176 15.49 12.84 -15.37
C PRO A 176 14.40 11.78 -15.24
N ILE A 177 14.15 11.09 -16.37
CA ILE A 177 13.18 9.99 -16.38
C ILE A 177 13.57 8.91 -15.37
N ASN A 178 12.60 8.38 -14.67
CA ASN A 178 12.78 7.23 -13.79
C ASN A 178 11.88 6.08 -14.26
N TRP A 179 12.09 4.89 -13.72
CA TRP A 179 11.40 3.68 -14.11
C TRP A 179 9.86 3.77 -14.01
N LYS A 180 9.35 4.61 -13.12
CA LYS A 180 7.89 4.84 -12.96
C LYS A 180 7.26 5.55 -14.17
N ARG A 181 8.06 6.13 -15.05
CA ARG A 181 7.62 6.79 -16.29
C ARG A 181 7.81 5.91 -17.53
N MET A 182 8.37 4.72 -17.35
CA MET A 182 8.68 3.74 -18.39
C MET A 182 7.69 2.58 -18.29
N ILE A 183 7.02 2.26 -19.40
CA ILE A 183 5.92 1.27 -19.39
C ILE A 183 6.43 -0.15 -19.15
N GLU A 184 7.65 -0.45 -19.57
CA GLU A 184 8.31 -1.73 -19.40
C GLU A 184 8.62 -2.07 -17.93
N TYR A 185 8.68 -1.07 -17.04
CA TYR A 185 8.96 -1.25 -15.62
C TYR A 185 7.75 -1.02 -14.73
N ASN A 186 6.90 -0.04 -15.09
CA ASN A 186 5.76 0.40 -14.28
C ASN A 186 4.42 -0.16 -14.77
N GLY A 187 4.36 -0.66 -16.02
CA GLY A 187 3.14 -1.16 -16.65
C GLY A 187 2.22 -0.06 -17.18
N GLU A 188 1.15 -0.48 -17.87
CA GLU A 188 0.17 0.41 -18.48
C GLU A 188 -0.68 1.17 -17.46
N TYR A 189 -0.84 0.66 -16.25
CA TYR A 189 -1.63 1.33 -15.21
C TYR A 189 -1.03 2.67 -14.77
N GLY A 190 0.29 2.86 -14.90
CA GLY A 190 0.96 4.10 -14.55
C GLY A 190 0.75 4.48 -13.09
N CYS A 191 0.22 5.71 -12.85
CA CYS A 191 -0.06 6.19 -11.50
C CYS A 191 -1.11 5.34 -10.76
N MET A 192 -2.04 4.69 -11.45
CA MET A 192 -3.02 3.79 -10.83
C MET A 192 -2.33 2.56 -10.22
N GLY A 193 -1.37 1.94 -10.93
CA GLY A 193 -0.59 0.82 -10.40
C GLY A 193 0.30 1.24 -9.23
N ASP A 194 0.98 2.38 -9.36
CA ASP A 194 1.91 2.86 -8.32
C ASP A 194 1.20 3.30 -7.02
N LEU A 195 -0.01 3.88 -7.11
CA LEU A 195 -0.68 4.55 -6.00
C LEU A 195 -2.06 3.95 -5.65
N GLY A 196 -2.70 3.27 -6.60
CA GLY A 196 -4.11 2.92 -6.51
C GLY A 196 -4.46 1.96 -5.39
N LEU A 197 -3.65 0.95 -5.16
CA LEU A 197 -3.94 -0.06 -4.14
C LEU A 197 -3.99 0.57 -2.72
N HIS A 198 -3.20 1.61 -2.47
CA HIS A 198 -3.28 2.37 -1.22
C HIS A 198 -4.63 3.05 -1.01
N THR A 199 -5.27 3.55 -2.08
CA THR A 199 -6.60 4.19 -2.01
C THR A 199 -7.74 3.19 -1.90
N GLN A 200 -7.48 1.93 -2.24
CA GLN A 200 -8.48 0.86 -2.35
C GLN A 200 -8.51 -0.06 -1.12
N HIS A 201 -7.45 -0.07 -0.30
CA HIS A 201 -7.31 -1.03 0.80
C HIS A 201 -8.46 -0.96 1.81
N ILE A 202 -8.80 0.24 2.33
CA ILE A 202 -9.94 0.40 3.26
C ILE A 202 -11.26 0.07 2.55
N PRO A 203 -11.59 0.67 1.39
CA PRO A 203 -12.83 0.34 0.68
C PRO A 203 -13.02 -1.15 0.42
N PHE A 204 -12.02 -1.83 -0.10
CA PHE A 204 -12.13 -3.27 -0.42
C PHE A 204 -12.26 -4.12 0.83
N ARG A 205 -11.54 -3.79 1.90
CA ARG A 205 -11.65 -4.47 3.19
C ARG A 205 -13.04 -4.30 3.81
N MET A 206 -13.70 -3.18 3.59
CA MET A 206 -15.09 -2.93 4.03
C MET A 206 -16.12 -3.66 3.15
N GLY A 207 -15.69 -4.37 2.11
CA GLY A 207 -16.57 -5.08 1.20
C GLY A 207 -17.21 -4.18 0.14
N TRP A 208 -16.66 -3.00 -0.11
CA TRP A 208 -17.13 -2.06 -1.11
C TRP A 208 -16.53 -2.42 -2.46
N VAL A 209 -17.31 -3.16 -3.27
CA VAL A 209 -16.85 -3.74 -4.54
C VAL A 209 -17.32 -2.90 -5.72
N PRO A 210 -16.40 -2.31 -6.51
CA PRO A 210 -16.78 -1.63 -7.75
C PRO A 210 -17.48 -2.57 -8.72
N THR A 211 -18.61 -2.13 -9.27
CA THR A 211 -19.38 -2.84 -10.31
C THR A 211 -19.02 -2.35 -11.69
N ASP A 212 -18.73 -1.06 -11.81
CA ASP A 212 -18.30 -0.40 -13.04
C ASP A 212 -17.45 0.85 -12.72
N VAL A 213 -16.74 1.32 -13.73
CA VAL A 213 -15.86 2.49 -13.63
C VAL A 213 -15.93 3.35 -14.89
N TYR A 214 -16.00 4.68 -14.70
CA TYR A 214 -15.65 5.67 -15.71
C TYR A 214 -14.33 6.33 -15.34
N ALA A 215 -13.33 6.28 -16.24
CA ALA A 215 -11.98 6.71 -15.96
C ALA A 215 -11.54 7.90 -16.82
N ASN A 216 -10.87 8.85 -16.18
CA ASN A 216 -10.18 9.95 -16.86
C ASN A 216 -8.69 9.90 -16.51
N LEU A 217 -7.85 9.55 -17.51
CA LEU A 217 -6.42 9.40 -17.36
C LEU A 217 -5.69 10.48 -18.16
N THR A 218 -4.62 11.05 -17.60
CA THR A 218 -3.86 12.11 -18.27
C THR A 218 -2.35 11.84 -18.25
N LYS A 219 -1.67 12.29 -19.34
CA LYS A 219 -0.22 12.38 -19.47
C LYS A 219 0.15 13.85 -19.65
N THR A 220 0.36 14.54 -18.54
CA THR A 220 0.68 15.97 -18.52
C THR A 220 2.12 16.21 -19.00
N VAL A 221 3.08 15.42 -18.49
CA VAL A 221 4.48 15.48 -18.90
C VAL A 221 4.75 14.36 -19.89
N LYS A 222 4.87 14.73 -21.17
CA LYS A 222 5.00 13.77 -22.28
C LYS A 222 6.42 13.29 -22.51
N VAL A 223 7.42 14.09 -22.12
CA VAL A 223 8.85 13.80 -22.33
C VAL A 223 9.67 14.27 -21.15
N ARG A 224 10.82 13.62 -20.93
CA ARG A 224 11.79 13.99 -19.89
C ARG A 224 13.23 13.80 -20.40
N PRO A 225 14.22 14.51 -19.82
CA PRO A 225 15.62 14.20 -20.07
C PRO A 225 15.96 12.78 -19.58
N ASP A 226 16.85 12.11 -20.32
CA ASP A 226 17.37 10.79 -19.93
C ASP A 226 18.60 10.85 -19.01
N GLY A 227 19.04 12.06 -18.66
CA GLY A 227 20.26 12.30 -17.88
C GLY A 227 21.57 12.16 -18.69
N ARG A 228 21.48 11.88 -20.00
CA ARG A 228 22.63 11.75 -20.94
C ARG A 228 22.60 12.79 -22.05
N GLY A 229 21.73 13.79 -21.94
CA GLY A 229 21.58 14.88 -22.90
C GLY A 229 20.46 14.68 -23.93
N ASN A 230 19.75 13.55 -23.92
CA ASN A 230 18.62 13.31 -24.80
C ASN A 230 17.29 13.52 -24.07
N THR A 231 16.21 13.66 -24.85
CA THR A 231 14.83 13.70 -24.36
C THR A 231 14.12 12.42 -24.79
N VAL A 232 13.46 11.75 -23.83
CA VAL A 232 12.76 10.47 -24.04
C VAL A 232 11.29 10.56 -23.65
N PRO A 233 10.39 9.78 -24.26
CA PRO A 233 8.96 9.83 -23.96
C PRO A 233 8.64 9.26 -22.58
N CYS A 234 7.66 9.89 -21.89
CA CYS A 234 6.99 9.34 -20.72
C CYS A 234 5.76 8.57 -21.19
N LEU A 235 5.76 7.25 -21.03
CA LEU A 235 4.72 6.39 -21.61
C LEU A 235 3.58 6.07 -20.63
N THR A 236 3.80 6.22 -19.31
CA THR A 236 2.82 5.92 -18.26
C THR A 236 1.91 7.12 -17.95
N TRP A 237 0.76 6.87 -17.36
CA TRP A 237 -0.16 7.91 -16.92
C TRP A 237 0.38 8.66 -15.70
N ASP A 238 0.20 9.99 -15.68
CA ASP A 238 0.61 10.86 -14.56
C ASP A 238 -0.47 10.93 -13.51
N ASN A 239 -1.70 11.15 -13.94
CA ASN A 239 -2.85 11.38 -13.10
C ASN A 239 -4.04 10.55 -13.60
N ALA A 240 -4.81 10.04 -12.66
CA ALA A 240 -6.03 9.30 -12.90
C ALA A 240 -7.12 9.74 -11.93
N THR A 241 -8.35 9.88 -12.46
CA THR A 241 -9.58 10.04 -11.68
C THR A 241 -10.55 8.97 -12.14
N LEU A 242 -11.00 8.13 -11.20
CA LEU A 242 -11.92 7.04 -11.42
C LEU A 242 -13.24 7.35 -10.70
N SER A 243 -14.34 7.32 -11.44
CA SER A 243 -15.70 7.37 -10.89
C SER A 243 -16.28 5.98 -10.96
N CYS A 244 -16.42 5.33 -9.82
CA CYS A 244 -16.90 3.96 -9.69
C CYS A 244 -18.34 3.96 -9.15
N ARG A 245 -19.16 3.04 -9.63
CA ARG A 245 -20.34 2.60 -8.91
C ARG A 245 -19.94 1.38 -8.09
N VAL A 246 -20.26 1.42 -6.80
CA VAL A 246 -19.82 0.42 -5.83
C VAL A 246 -21.02 -0.27 -5.23
N ARG A 247 -20.90 -1.56 -4.98
CA ARG A 247 -21.87 -2.36 -4.24
C ARG A 247 -21.27 -2.75 -2.89
N ASP A 248 -22.02 -2.53 -1.81
CA ASP A 248 -21.65 -3.03 -0.49
C ASP A 248 -22.17 -4.47 -0.24
N LYS A 249 -21.87 -4.99 0.94
CA LYS A 249 -22.29 -6.33 1.38
C LYS A 249 -23.81 -6.51 1.49
N ASP A 250 -24.55 -5.43 1.68
CA ASP A 250 -26.01 -5.41 1.82
C ASP A 250 -26.71 -5.25 0.46
N GLY A 251 -25.93 -5.07 -0.61
CA GLY A 251 -26.39 -4.91 -1.99
C GLY A 251 -26.70 -3.48 -2.39
N ASP A 252 -26.52 -2.51 -1.49
CA ASP A 252 -26.71 -1.11 -1.78
C ASP A 252 -25.65 -0.57 -2.75
N LEU A 253 -26.06 0.35 -3.60
CA LEU A 253 -25.18 0.98 -4.59
C LEU A 253 -24.92 2.43 -4.22
N PHE A 254 -23.66 2.84 -4.31
CA PHE A 254 -23.21 4.21 -4.10
C PHE A 254 -21.98 4.56 -4.95
N PRO A 255 -21.71 5.85 -5.21
CA PRO A 255 -20.51 6.28 -5.93
C PRO A 255 -19.26 6.20 -5.05
N MET A 256 -18.12 5.88 -5.69
CA MET A 256 -16.79 6.01 -5.11
C MET A 256 -15.87 6.73 -6.10
N ILE A 257 -15.22 7.78 -5.65
CA ILE A 257 -14.24 8.54 -6.43
C ILE A 257 -12.85 8.16 -5.93
N ILE A 258 -11.98 7.73 -6.87
CA ILE A 258 -10.59 7.41 -6.58
C ILE A 258 -9.70 8.34 -7.40
N GLU A 259 -8.76 9.00 -6.75
CA GLU A 259 -7.77 9.84 -7.41
C GLU A 259 -6.34 9.37 -7.11
N THR A 260 -5.57 9.16 -8.17
CA THR A 260 -4.13 8.87 -8.06
C THR A 260 -3.35 9.83 -8.95
N LYS A 261 -2.50 10.66 -8.33
CA LYS A 261 -1.84 11.76 -9.05
C LYS A 261 -0.34 11.82 -8.67
N ARG A 262 0.52 11.85 -9.67
CA ARG A 262 1.96 12.08 -9.50
C ARG A 262 2.36 13.52 -9.81
N ILE A 263 1.46 14.24 -10.45
CA ILE A 263 1.58 15.67 -10.76
C ILE A 263 0.41 16.38 -10.11
N CYS A 264 0.56 16.74 -8.81
CA CYS A 264 -0.44 17.41 -8.02
C CYS A 264 0.24 18.51 -7.19
N PRO A 265 0.20 19.79 -7.64
CA PRO A 265 0.80 20.89 -6.90
C PRO A 265 0.25 21.00 -5.48
N GLY A 266 1.13 21.20 -4.50
CA GLY A 266 0.76 21.28 -3.08
C GLY A 266 0.53 19.94 -2.37
N ALA A 267 0.74 18.80 -3.07
CA ALA A 267 0.68 17.47 -2.49
C ALA A 267 2.09 16.84 -2.47
N THR A 268 2.67 16.63 -1.30
CA THR A 268 3.98 15.99 -1.17
C THR A 268 3.87 14.46 -1.18
N ASN A 269 3.05 13.93 -0.28
CA ASN A 269 2.75 12.50 -0.12
C ASN A 269 1.38 12.41 0.56
N ASP A 270 0.37 12.98 -0.10
CA ASP A 270 -0.92 13.23 0.52
C ASP A 270 -1.90 12.11 0.20
N TRP A 271 -2.21 11.32 1.21
CA TRP A 271 -3.26 10.32 1.17
C TRP A 271 -4.47 10.79 1.95
N SER A 272 -5.67 10.56 1.43
CA SER A 272 -6.90 10.91 2.12
C SER A 272 -8.05 9.96 1.82
N ILE A 273 -8.99 9.88 2.77
CA ILE A 273 -10.27 9.19 2.61
C ILE A 273 -11.39 10.03 3.26
N GLU A 274 -12.52 10.10 2.57
CA GLU A 274 -13.77 10.69 3.07
C GLU A 274 -14.90 9.70 2.82
N VAL A 275 -15.73 9.49 3.82
CA VAL A 275 -16.89 8.59 3.78
C VAL A 275 -18.10 9.39 4.22
N ASP A 276 -19.08 9.53 3.33
CA ASP A 276 -20.34 10.18 3.60
C ASP A 276 -21.44 9.14 3.82
N GLY A 277 -22.13 9.24 4.92
CA GLY A 277 -23.26 8.39 5.27
C GLY A 277 -24.47 9.18 5.77
N LEU A 278 -25.64 8.55 5.83
CA LEU A 278 -26.87 9.20 6.28
C LEU A 278 -26.83 9.59 7.76
N SER A 279 -26.04 8.90 8.59
CA SER A 279 -25.98 9.14 10.04
C SER A 279 -24.68 9.80 10.48
N LEU A 280 -23.60 9.65 9.71
CA LEU A 280 -22.28 10.18 10.00
C LEU A 280 -21.55 10.39 8.69
N SER A 281 -20.77 11.47 8.58
CA SER A 281 -19.72 11.62 7.59
C SER A 281 -18.39 11.82 8.31
N ALA A 282 -17.32 11.26 7.77
CA ALA A 282 -16.00 11.41 8.37
C ALA A 282 -14.90 11.45 7.31
N ARG A 283 -13.79 12.13 7.66
CA ARG A 283 -12.63 12.25 6.75
C ARG A 283 -11.32 12.27 7.50
N PHE A 284 -10.31 11.79 6.82
CA PHE A 284 -8.91 11.83 7.25
C PHE A 284 -8.01 12.24 6.09
N SER A 285 -6.92 12.92 6.40
CA SER A 285 -5.84 13.22 5.45
C SER A 285 -4.49 13.22 6.16
N THR A 286 -3.47 12.67 5.51
CA THR A 286 -2.07 12.72 6.00
C THR A 286 -1.48 14.14 6.05
N LYS A 287 -2.18 15.15 5.50
CA LYS A 287 -1.84 16.57 5.71
C LYS A 287 -2.03 17.03 7.15
N ASP A 288 -2.97 16.42 7.88
CA ASP A 288 -3.18 16.63 9.31
C ASP A 288 -3.30 15.26 10.00
N PRO A 289 -2.17 14.55 10.17
CA PRO A 289 -2.16 13.15 10.57
C PRO A 289 -2.69 12.89 11.98
N ASN A 290 -2.77 13.92 12.81
CA ASN A 290 -3.28 13.83 14.18
C ASN A 290 -4.78 14.15 14.31
N ALA A 291 -5.43 14.60 13.22
CA ALA A 291 -6.82 15.00 13.24
C ALA A 291 -7.74 13.97 12.58
N PHE A 292 -8.86 13.73 13.21
CA PHE A 292 -10.01 13.05 12.66
C PHE A 292 -11.18 14.03 12.58
N PHE A 293 -11.77 14.16 11.41
CA PHE A 293 -12.91 15.03 11.22
C PHE A 293 -14.16 14.20 11.03
N TYR A 294 -15.25 14.60 11.70
CA TYR A 294 -16.58 14.00 11.48
C TYR A 294 -17.69 15.03 11.61
N THR A 295 -18.82 14.74 11.00
CA THR A 295 -20.07 15.48 11.20
C THR A 295 -21.22 14.50 11.32
N GLU A 296 -22.18 14.85 12.17
CA GLU A 296 -23.45 14.15 12.31
C GLU A 296 -24.57 15.09 11.83
N PRO A 297 -25.58 14.58 11.10
CA PRO A 297 -26.67 15.41 10.65
C PRO A 297 -27.62 15.73 11.82
N PHE A 298 -27.55 16.95 12.35
CA PHE A 298 -28.45 17.46 13.38
C PHE A 298 -29.30 18.62 12.85
N GLY A 299 -30.58 18.36 12.62
CA GLY A 299 -31.52 19.42 12.29
C GLY A 299 -31.12 20.24 11.06
N ARG A 300 -31.06 21.57 11.22
CA ARG A 300 -30.69 22.51 10.15
C ARG A 300 -29.23 22.92 10.15
N GLU A 301 -28.52 22.75 11.26
CA GLU A 301 -27.12 23.15 11.39
C GLU A 301 -26.24 21.92 11.23
N GLN A 302 -25.18 22.08 10.45
CA GLN A 302 -24.17 21.05 10.24
C GLN A 302 -22.79 21.64 10.55
N ALA A 303 -22.05 20.99 11.42
CA ALA A 303 -20.71 21.39 11.81
C ALA A 303 -19.73 20.22 11.71
N TRP A 304 -18.55 20.47 11.18
CA TRP A 304 -17.46 19.52 11.24
C TRP A 304 -16.74 19.61 12.60
N CYS A 305 -16.80 18.53 13.34
CA CYS A 305 -16.02 18.37 14.56
C CYS A 305 -14.61 17.92 14.19
N ARG A 306 -13.59 18.68 14.63
CA ARG A 306 -12.20 18.24 14.59
C ARG A 306 -11.87 17.58 15.93
N VAL A 307 -11.41 16.34 15.87
CA VAL A 307 -10.91 15.61 17.04
C VAL A 307 -9.40 15.46 16.88
N ASP A 308 -8.65 15.89 17.86
CA ASP A 308 -7.25 15.54 17.99
C ASP A 308 -7.17 14.12 18.57
N ILE A 309 -6.94 13.16 17.66
CA ILE A 309 -7.06 11.74 18.03
C ILE A 309 -5.82 11.25 18.76
N GLY A 310 -4.73 12.04 18.73
CA GLY A 310 -3.45 11.63 19.27
C GLY A 310 -2.88 10.40 18.58
N SER A 311 -1.84 9.83 19.14
CA SER A 311 -1.23 8.60 18.65
C SER A 311 -1.84 7.39 19.37
N LYS A 312 -2.96 6.87 18.86
CA LYS A 312 -3.55 5.59 19.30
C LYS A 312 -3.31 4.52 18.24
N PRO A 313 -2.11 3.95 18.13
CA PRO A 313 -1.81 2.96 17.13
C PRO A 313 -2.62 1.67 17.37
N MET A 314 -2.85 0.91 16.30
CA MET A 314 -3.57 -0.37 16.34
C MET A 314 -2.89 -1.35 17.31
N ILE A 315 -1.56 -1.46 17.21
CA ILE A 315 -0.74 -2.23 18.16
C ILE A 315 -0.14 -1.22 19.15
N PRO A 316 -0.41 -1.36 20.47
CA PRO A 316 0.03 -0.39 21.47
C PRO A 316 1.54 -0.17 21.48
N THR A 317 1.95 1.07 21.77
CA THR A 317 3.35 1.46 21.96
C THR A 317 3.64 1.80 23.42
N VAL A 318 4.91 1.67 23.83
CA VAL A 318 5.34 1.98 25.19
C VAL A 318 5.20 3.46 25.56
N THR A 319 5.19 4.34 24.56
CA THR A 319 5.00 5.78 24.74
C THR A 319 3.52 6.19 24.76
N GLY A 320 2.63 5.28 24.46
CA GLY A 320 1.19 5.58 24.37
C GLY A 320 0.91 6.64 23.30
N SER A 321 -0.01 7.57 23.61
CA SER A 321 -0.49 8.59 22.67
C SER A 321 0.16 9.96 22.86
N ILE A 322 1.34 10.03 23.52
CA ILE A 322 1.97 11.33 23.89
C ILE A 322 2.63 11.99 22.69
N PHE A 323 3.23 11.21 21.79
CA PHE A 323 3.98 11.73 20.64
C PHE A 323 3.16 11.64 19.35
N GLY A 324 3.56 12.45 18.35
CA GLY A 324 2.94 12.43 17.03
C GLY A 324 3.15 11.09 16.31
N PHE A 325 2.27 10.79 15.36
CA PHE A 325 2.30 9.61 14.53
C PHE A 325 2.61 10.01 13.07
N GLY A 326 3.54 9.32 12.45
CA GLY A 326 3.98 9.61 11.09
C GLY A 326 4.05 8.37 10.18
N PHE A 327 4.56 8.57 8.98
CA PHE A 327 4.67 7.54 7.94
C PHE A 327 5.45 6.31 8.41
N THR A 328 6.61 6.51 9.07
CA THR A 328 7.44 5.41 9.58
C THR A 328 6.74 4.62 10.70
N ASP A 329 5.87 5.29 11.50
CA ASP A 329 5.05 4.60 12.50
C ASP A 329 3.98 3.72 11.82
N ALA A 330 3.39 4.21 10.74
CA ALA A 330 2.42 3.43 9.96
C ALA A 330 3.07 2.18 9.34
N ILE A 331 4.29 2.30 8.81
CA ILE A 331 5.08 1.14 8.33
C ILE A 331 5.36 0.16 9.47
N LEU A 332 5.76 0.64 10.66
CA LEU A 332 5.98 -0.23 11.83
C LEU A 332 4.72 -1.01 12.20
N GLN A 333 3.56 -0.35 12.21
CA GLN A 333 2.27 -0.99 12.52
C GLN A 333 1.87 -2.01 11.43
N MET A 334 2.04 -1.68 10.17
CA MET A 334 1.80 -2.59 9.05
C MET A 334 2.67 -3.83 9.14
N TRP A 335 3.95 -3.65 9.44
CA TRP A 335 4.87 -4.77 9.57
C TRP A 335 4.54 -5.65 10.77
N ALA A 336 4.15 -5.04 11.89
CA ALA A 336 3.68 -5.76 13.06
C ALA A 336 2.40 -6.55 12.76
N ALA A 337 1.46 -5.97 11.98
CA ALA A 337 0.29 -6.69 11.50
C ALA A 337 0.66 -7.91 10.64
N PHE A 338 1.61 -7.76 9.71
CA PHE A 338 2.09 -8.88 8.90
C PHE A 338 2.67 -10.01 9.76
N ILE A 339 3.52 -9.69 10.74
CA ILE A 339 4.07 -10.68 11.65
C ILE A 339 2.98 -11.37 12.48
N CYS A 340 1.97 -10.63 12.93
CA CYS A 340 0.81 -11.22 13.60
C CYS A 340 0.11 -12.22 12.67
N GLU A 341 -0.13 -11.87 11.40
CA GLU A 341 -0.76 -12.77 10.43
C GLU A 341 0.09 -14.04 10.16
N VAL A 342 1.42 -13.89 10.00
CA VAL A 342 2.35 -15.04 9.87
C VAL A 342 2.29 -15.96 11.09
N CYS A 343 2.07 -15.40 12.26
CA CYS A 343 2.05 -16.16 13.53
C CYS A 343 0.64 -16.54 13.99
N SER A 344 -0.39 -16.29 13.17
CA SER A 344 -1.81 -16.52 13.52
C SER A 344 -2.24 -15.79 14.81
N ILE A 345 -1.66 -14.62 15.08
CA ILE A 345 -2.05 -13.73 16.16
C ILE A 345 -3.14 -12.80 15.63
N PRO A 346 -4.30 -12.70 16.29
CA PRO A 346 -5.37 -11.81 15.85
C PRO A 346 -4.93 -10.35 15.78
N VAL A 347 -5.32 -9.67 14.71
CA VAL A 347 -5.07 -8.25 14.47
C VAL A 347 -6.36 -7.58 13.97
N ALA A 348 -6.64 -6.35 14.43
CA ALA A 348 -7.88 -5.65 14.09
C ALA A 348 -7.97 -5.33 12.59
N PHE A 349 -6.84 -4.97 11.96
CA PHE A 349 -6.77 -4.68 10.53
C PHE A 349 -5.46 -5.23 9.96
N GLY A 350 -5.56 -6.25 9.09
CA GLY A 350 -4.41 -6.90 8.48
C GLY A 350 -3.93 -6.22 7.19
N CYS A 351 -2.80 -6.70 6.67
CA CYS A 351 -2.25 -6.24 5.38
C CYS A 351 -3.17 -6.59 4.20
N ILE A 352 -2.93 -6.00 3.04
CA ILE A 352 -3.71 -6.28 1.82
C ILE A 352 -3.60 -7.77 1.49
N ARG A 353 -4.76 -8.38 1.28
CA ARG A 353 -4.89 -9.79 0.90
C ARG A 353 -4.77 -9.98 -0.61
N PRO A 354 -4.38 -11.16 -1.08
CA PRO A 354 -4.32 -11.49 -2.50
C PRO A 354 -5.61 -11.19 -3.26
N GLU A 355 -6.79 -11.46 -2.68
CA GLU A 355 -8.09 -11.20 -3.30
C GLU A 355 -8.35 -9.70 -3.52
N GLU A 356 -7.86 -8.86 -2.63
CA GLU A 356 -7.97 -7.41 -2.75
C GLU A 356 -7.06 -6.88 -3.87
N THR A 357 -5.89 -7.53 -4.09
CA THR A 357 -5.05 -7.21 -5.24
C THR A 357 -5.71 -7.60 -6.56
N ALA A 358 -6.40 -8.75 -6.62
CA ALA A 358 -7.17 -9.17 -7.78
C ALA A 358 -8.25 -8.16 -8.16
N LEU A 359 -9.00 -7.68 -7.16
CA LEU A 359 -10.02 -6.67 -7.37
C LEU A 359 -9.41 -5.35 -7.89
N SER A 360 -8.25 -4.95 -7.34
CA SER A 360 -7.51 -3.79 -7.82
C SER A 360 -7.12 -3.91 -9.29
N HIS A 361 -6.56 -5.04 -9.70
CA HIS A 361 -6.15 -5.27 -11.09
C HIS A 361 -7.34 -5.30 -12.05
N ARG A 362 -8.49 -5.87 -11.63
CA ARG A 362 -9.74 -5.79 -12.43
C ARG A 362 -10.20 -4.35 -12.61
N LEU A 363 -10.23 -3.56 -11.54
CA LEU A 363 -10.61 -2.15 -11.59
C LEU A 363 -9.68 -1.34 -12.51
N GLN A 364 -8.37 -1.51 -12.36
CA GLN A 364 -7.38 -0.77 -13.16
C GLN A 364 -7.44 -1.15 -14.64
N THR A 365 -7.67 -2.44 -14.96
CA THR A 365 -7.86 -2.91 -16.34
C THR A 365 -9.14 -2.32 -16.94
N ALA A 366 -10.25 -2.34 -16.20
CA ALA A 366 -11.51 -1.73 -16.65
C ALA A 366 -11.34 -0.20 -16.83
N ALA A 367 -10.57 0.46 -15.97
CA ALA A 367 -10.28 1.88 -16.08
C ALA A 367 -9.49 2.24 -17.37
N LEU A 368 -8.51 1.42 -17.78
CA LEU A 368 -7.82 1.60 -19.06
C LEU A 368 -8.78 1.50 -20.25
N ILE A 369 -9.66 0.50 -20.24
CA ILE A 369 -10.68 0.30 -21.29
C ILE A 369 -11.65 1.49 -21.28
N SER A 370 -12.14 1.88 -20.11
CA SER A 370 -13.06 3.02 -19.95
C SER A 370 -12.48 4.31 -20.52
N HIS A 371 -11.23 4.62 -20.19
CA HIS A 371 -10.56 5.80 -20.71
C HIS A 371 -10.42 5.78 -22.24
N LYS A 372 -10.05 4.62 -22.80
CA LYS A 372 -9.88 4.43 -24.24
C LYS A 372 -11.21 4.56 -24.99
N GLU A 373 -12.26 3.94 -24.47
CA GLU A 373 -13.58 3.88 -25.11
C GLU A 373 -14.52 5.01 -24.71
N ARG A 374 -14.13 5.82 -23.70
CA ARG A 374 -14.92 6.96 -23.18
C ARG A 374 -16.33 6.57 -22.74
N ARG A 375 -16.44 5.44 -22.06
CA ARG A 375 -17.69 4.94 -21.47
C ARG A 375 -17.42 4.27 -20.11
N ALA A 376 -18.48 4.06 -19.33
CA ALA A 376 -18.39 3.20 -18.16
C ALA A 376 -18.16 1.75 -18.60
N VAL A 377 -17.31 1.03 -17.84
CA VAL A 377 -16.94 -0.37 -18.09
C VAL A 377 -17.19 -1.18 -16.83
N GLU A 378 -17.91 -2.28 -16.96
CA GLU A 378 -18.13 -3.25 -15.88
C GLU A 378 -16.84 -4.02 -15.55
N LEU A 379 -16.68 -4.41 -14.25
CA LEU A 379 -15.52 -5.13 -13.76
C LEU A 379 -15.67 -6.65 -13.89
#